data_10face61e08b43412e2d88c5bf0f6600
#
_entry.id   10face61e08b43412e2d88c5bf0f6600
#
_cell.length_a   1.000
_cell.length_b   1.000
_cell.length_c   1.000
_cell.angle_alpha   90.00
_cell.angle_beta   90.00
_cell.angle_gamma   90.00
#
_symmetry.space_group_name_H-M   'P 1'
#
loop_
_entity.id
_entity.type
_entity.pdbx_description
1 polymer ?
#
loop_
_entity_poly.entity_id
_entity_poly.type
_entity_poly.pdbx_seq_one_letter_code
_entity_poly.pdbx_strand_id
1 'polypeptide(L)'
;MTATIIIGLLIPLLGTMLGSAFVFIMKDEMSARLQKTLLGFASGVMVAASVWSLLIPAMEMKAESGVWSVVPAAIGFLLGIGFLLLIDELTPHLHIGTDKPEGIKSHMSKTAMLTLAVTIHNLPEGMAVGVVFAGAENGASHISLAAAISVSLGIAIQNIPEGAIISMPMRAAGNSRWKSFMLGSLSGVVEPIGAIAVLLLASLIMPALPYMLAFAAGAMFYVVVEELIPEASSGQHSNLSTIGFAIGFVLMMVLDVVMG
;
A
#
# COMPACT_ATOMS: atom_id res chain seq x y z
N MET A 1 12.30 19.25 7.15
CA MET A 1 11.13 18.42 7.51
C MET A 1 10.58 18.86 8.85
N THR A 2 9.32 19.21 8.92
CA THR A 2 8.62 19.54 10.18
C THR A 2 8.29 18.26 10.96
N ALA A 3 8.03 18.39 12.29
CA ALA A 3 7.59 17.26 13.10
C ALA A 3 6.32 16.57 12.52
N THR A 4 5.40 17.35 11.96
CA THR A 4 4.17 16.85 11.32
C THR A 4 4.48 15.92 10.14
N ILE A 5 5.44 16.27 9.29
CA ILE A 5 5.86 15.43 8.17
C ILE A 5 6.45 14.12 8.69
N ILE A 6 7.39 14.19 9.64
CA ILE A 6 8.01 12.98 10.22
C ILE A 6 6.95 12.04 10.78
N ILE A 7 5.99 12.56 11.55
CA ILE A 7 4.89 11.76 12.08
C ILE A 7 4.07 11.17 10.92
N GLY A 8 3.70 11.97 9.91
CA GLY A 8 2.96 11.50 8.75
C GLY A 8 3.63 10.34 8.03
N LEU A 9 4.95 10.38 7.86
CA LEU A 9 5.70 9.30 7.21
C LEU A 9 5.77 8.01 8.04
N LEU A 10 5.60 8.10 9.36
CA LEU A 10 5.65 6.95 10.26
C LEU A 10 4.27 6.31 10.50
N ILE A 11 3.18 7.03 10.21
CA ILE A 11 1.80 6.55 10.40
C ILE A 11 1.54 5.22 9.70
N PRO A 12 1.91 5.00 8.42
CA PRO A 12 1.72 3.71 7.75
C PRO A 12 2.40 2.55 8.47
N LEU A 13 3.67 2.69 8.81
CA LEU A 13 4.42 1.69 9.58
C LEU A 13 3.73 1.34 10.91
N LEU A 14 3.14 2.32 11.60
CA LEU A 14 2.38 2.06 12.83
C LEU A 14 1.16 1.18 12.55
N GLY A 15 0.50 1.32 11.39
CA GLY A 15 -0.57 0.44 10.94
C GLY A 15 -0.10 -1.00 10.80
N THR A 16 1.00 -1.23 10.08
CA THR A 16 1.63 -2.56 9.91
C THR A 16 2.02 -3.17 11.26
N MET A 17 2.60 -2.36 12.17
CA MET A 17 2.95 -2.82 13.52
C MET A 17 1.72 -3.20 14.35
N LEU A 18 0.65 -2.42 14.30
CA LEU A 18 -0.61 -2.72 14.98
C LEU A 18 -1.23 -4.02 14.48
N GLY A 19 -1.25 -4.23 13.16
CA GLY A 19 -1.69 -5.49 12.56
C GLY A 19 -0.82 -6.67 12.99
N SER A 20 0.50 -6.50 12.94
CA SER A 20 1.44 -7.53 13.37
C SER A 20 1.30 -7.89 14.86
N ALA A 21 0.84 -6.95 15.70
CA ALA A 21 0.62 -7.17 17.13
C ALA A 21 -0.55 -8.11 17.44
N PHE A 22 -1.40 -8.45 16.48
CA PHE A 22 -2.48 -9.43 16.69
C PHE A 22 -1.98 -10.79 17.12
N VAL A 23 -0.73 -11.17 16.83
CA VAL A 23 -0.11 -12.41 17.32
C VAL A 23 -0.01 -12.49 18.86
N PHE A 24 -0.10 -11.37 19.57
CA PHE A 24 -0.09 -11.36 21.04
C PHE A 24 -1.48 -11.65 21.63
N ILE A 25 -2.54 -11.33 20.89
CA ILE A 25 -3.93 -11.39 21.34
C ILE A 25 -4.60 -12.66 20.82
N MET A 26 -4.43 -12.96 19.54
CA MET A 26 -5.04 -14.13 18.91
C MET A 26 -4.31 -15.40 19.32
N LYS A 27 -5.09 -16.45 19.61
CA LYS A 27 -4.56 -17.74 20.05
C LYS A 27 -4.32 -18.69 18.90
N ASP A 28 -5.17 -18.62 17.88
CA ASP A 28 -5.24 -19.52 16.74
C ASP A 28 -4.94 -18.78 15.42
N GLU A 29 -4.88 -19.53 14.33
CA GLU A 29 -4.78 -18.99 12.99
C GLU A 29 -5.97 -18.06 12.68
N MET A 30 -5.74 -17.07 11.82
CA MET A 30 -6.81 -16.21 11.31
C MET A 30 -7.81 -17.04 10.51
N SER A 31 -9.10 -16.92 10.83
CA SER A 31 -10.11 -17.62 10.05
C SER A 31 -10.15 -17.11 8.61
N ALA A 32 -10.37 -18.02 7.65
CA ALA A 32 -10.46 -17.66 6.23
C ALA A 32 -11.53 -16.57 5.95
N ARG A 33 -12.61 -16.53 6.73
CA ARG A 33 -13.65 -15.50 6.62
C ARG A 33 -13.10 -14.12 7.00
N LEU A 34 -12.39 -14.04 8.12
CA LEU A 34 -11.79 -12.79 8.59
C LEU A 34 -10.73 -12.31 7.59
N GLN A 35 -9.85 -13.21 7.13
CA GLN A 35 -8.82 -12.89 6.13
C GLN A 35 -9.42 -12.31 4.85
N LYS A 36 -10.45 -12.95 4.29
CA LYS A 36 -11.15 -12.44 3.09
C LYS A 36 -11.77 -11.05 3.31
N THR A 37 -12.37 -10.83 4.48
CA THR A 37 -12.97 -9.53 4.80
C THR A 37 -11.90 -8.46 4.89
N LEU A 38 -10.78 -8.74 5.54
CA LEU A 38 -9.67 -7.80 5.74
C LEU A 38 -8.94 -7.48 4.43
N LEU A 39 -8.68 -8.50 3.58
CA LEU A 39 -8.10 -8.31 2.26
C LEU A 39 -9.00 -7.48 1.35
N GLY A 40 -10.30 -7.78 1.33
CA GLY A 40 -11.27 -6.96 0.61
C GLY A 40 -11.27 -5.52 1.11
N PHE A 41 -11.27 -5.33 2.43
CA PHE A 41 -11.24 -4.00 3.05
C PHE A 41 -9.98 -3.22 2.65
N ALA A 42 -8.79 -3.81 2.77
CA ALA A 42 -7.54 -3.20 2.34
C ALA A 42 -7.58 -2.82 0.85
N SER A 43 -8.03 -3.74 -0.02
CA SER A 43 -8.20 -3.45 -1.46
C SER A 43 -9.11 -2.24 -1.72
N GLY A 44 -10.21 -2.13 -0.97
CA GLY A 44 -11.14 -1.00 -1.10
C GLY A 44 -10.51 0.33 -0.71
N VAL A 45 -9.78 0.37 0.41
CA VAL A 45 -9.03 1.55 0.86
C VAL A 45 -7.99 1.96 -0.18
N MET A 46 -7.18 0.99 -0.66
CA MET A 46 -6.13 1.26 -1.67
C MET A 46 -6.69 1.81 -2.97
N VAL A 47 -7.79 1.24 -3.50
CA VAL A 47 -8.42 1.74 -4.73
C VAL A 47 -8.93 3.16 -4.53
N ALA A 48 -9.62 3.44 -3.42
CA ALA A 48 -10.11 4.78 -3.15
C ALA A 48 -8.97 5.80 -3.01
N ALA A 49 -7.92 5.50 -2.23
CA ALA A 49 -6.74 6.35 -2.08
C ALA A 49 -6.07 6.61 -3.44
N SER A 50 -5.89 5.58 -4.25
CA SER A 50 -5.28 5.71 -5.58
C SER A 50 -6.07 6.63 -6.50
N VAL A 51 -7.40 6.60 -6.43
CA VAL A 51 -8.25 7.45 -7.28
C VAL A 51 -8.33 8.86 -6.74
N TRP A 52 -8.80 9.04 -5.49
CA TRP A 52 -9.09 10.37 -4.95
C TRP A 52 -7.84 11.15 -4.56
N SER A 53 -6.90 10.49 -3.89
CA SER A 53 -5.73 11.19 -3.34
C SER A 53 -4.56 11.28 -4.31
N LEU A 54 -4.52 10.49 -5.39
CA LEU A 54 -3.39 10.44 -6.31
C LEU A 54 -3.79 10.77 -7.76
N LEU A 55 -4.71 10.03 -8.38
CA LEU A 55 -5.07 10.22 -9.80
C LEU A 55 -5.83 11.52 -10.05
N ILE A 56 -6.82 11.84 -9.22
CA ILE A 56 -7.60 13.07 -9.38
C ILE A 56 -6.70 14.30 -9.23
N PRO A 57 -5.89 14.47 -8.16
CA PRO A 57 -4.95 15.58 -8.04
C PRO A 57 -3.93 15.64 -9.18
N ALA A 58 -3.45 14.49 -9.68
CA ALA A 58 -2.54 14.45 -10.82
C ALA A 58 -3.15 15.07 -12.09
N MET A 59 -4.44 14.82 -12.35
CA MET A 59 -5.17 15.41 -13.48
C MET A 59 -5.50 16.89 -13.24
N GLU A 60 -5.92 17.26 -12.03
CA GLU A 60 -6.29 18.62 -11.66
C GLU A 60 -5.10 19.59 -11.76
N MET A 61 -3.90 19.15 -11.44
CA MET A 61 -2.67 19.95 -11.65
C MET A 61 -2.42 20.35 -13.10
N LYS A 62 -3.07 19.71 -14.05
CA LYS A 62 -2.97 19.94 -15.49
C LYS A 62 -4.32 20.34 -16.11
N ALA A 63 -5.29 20.77 -15.31
CA ALA A 63 -6.64 21.12 -15.76
C ALA A 63 -6.66 22.17 -16.89
N GLU A 64 -5.72 23.11 -16.88
CA GLU A 64 -5.57 24.12 -17.94
C GLU A 64 -5.32 23.50 -19.34
N SER A 65 -4.80 22.28 -19.40
CA SER A 65 -4.58 21.53 -20.64
C SER A 65 -5.86 20.89 -21.20
N GLY A 66 -7.01 21.09 -20.58
CA GLY A 66 -8.30 20.50 -20.99
C GLY A 66 -8.22 18.98 -21.01
N VAL A 67 -8.67 18.36 -22.11
CA VAL A 67 -8.69 16.89 -22.25
C VAL A 67 -7.30 16.25 -22.17
N TRP A 68 -6.23 16.99 -22.41
CA TRP A 68 -4.86 16.51 -22.33
C TRP A 68 -4.33 16.39 -20.89
N SER A 69 -5.08 16.85 -19.89
CA SER A 69 -4.73 16.70 -18.47
C SER A 69 -4.62 15.21 -18.05
N VAL A 70 -5.31 14.33 -18.74
CA VAL A 70 -5.26 12.86 -18.50
C VAL A 70 -3.92 12.23 -18.92
N VAL A 71 -3.16 12.84 -19.83
CA VAL A 71 -1.95 12.23 -20.40
C VAL A 71 -0.86 11.96 -19.35
N PRO A 72 -0.46 12.92 -18.49
CA PRO A 72 0.49 12.65 -17.41
C PRO A 72 0.01 11.54 -16.46
N ALA A 73 -1.28 11.58 -16.12
CA ALA A 73 -1.88 10.57 -15.24
C ALA A 73 -1.86 9.17 -15.88
N ALA A 74 -2.24 9.05 -17.15
CA ALA A 74 -2.23 7.78 -17.86
C ALA A 74 -0.82 7.20 -18.01
N ILE A 75 0.16 8.03 -18.39
CA ILE A 75 1.56 7.60 -18.53
C ILE A 75 2.12 7.17 -17.17
N GLY A 76 1.96 8.01 -16.14
CA GLY A 76 2.44 7.69 -14.80
C GLY A 76 1.84 6.38 -14.29
N PHE A 77 0.53 6.20 -14.42
CA PHE A 77 -0.19 5.01 -13.99
C PHE A 77 0.35 3.74 -14.68
N LEU A 78 0.49 3.76 -16.00
CA LEU A 78 1.04 2.61 -16.75
C LEU A 78 2.50 2.31 -16.38
N LEU A 79 3.30 3.35 -16.14
CA LEU A 79 4.68 3.17 -15.67
C LEU A 79 4.72 2.57 -14.26
N GLY A 80 3.79 2.93 -13.37
CA GLY A 80 3.69 2.35 -12.02
C GLY A 80 3.36 0.86 -12.06
N ILE A 81 2.34 0.48 -12.86
CA ILE A 81 2.01 -0.93 -13.11
C ILE A 81 3.21 -1.67 -13.69
N GLY A 82 3.82 -1.14 -14.76
CA GLY A 82 4.96 -1.78 -15.43
C GLY A 82 6.18 -1.92 -14.53
N PHE A 83 6.40 -0.97 -13.63
CA PHE A 83 7.48 -1.02 -12.65
C PHE A 83 7.29 -2.18 -11.66
N LEU A 84 6.10 -2.33 -11.08
CA LEU A 84 5.82 -3.43 -10.14
C LEU A 84 5.84 -4.78 -10.85
N LEU A 85 5.23 -4.87 -12.04
CA LEU A 85 5.31 -6.08 -12.86
C LEU A 85 6.76 -6.51 -13.10
N LEU A 86 7.64 -5.57 -13.44
CA LEU A 86 9.06 -5.85 -13.65
C LEU A 86 9.76 -6.31 -12.36
N ILE A 87 9.50 -5.66 -11.24
CA ILE A 87 10.08 -6.05 -9.95
C ILE A 87 9.61 -7.44 -9.56
N ASP A 88 8.34 -7.73 -9.76
CA ASP A 88 7.73 -9.02 -9.45
C ASP A 88 8.36 -10.16 -10.24
N GLU A 89 8.56 -9.97 -11.55
CA GLU A 89 9.29 -10.95 -12.39
C GLU A 89 10.77 -11.14 -11.97
N LEU A 90 11.41 -10.09 -11.46
CA LEU A 90 12.83 -10.12 -11.10
C LEU A 90 13.08 -10.56 -9.65
N THR A 91 12.06 -10.65 -8.82
CA THR A 91 12.21 -10.94 -7.39
C THR A 91 11.66 -12.33 -7.06
N PRO A 92 12.42 -13.19 -6.36
CA PRO A 92 11.89 -14.46 -5.90
C PRO A 92 10.86 -14.22 -4.79
N HIS A 93 9.60 -14.49 -5.08
CA HIS A 93 8.50 -14.25 -4.14
C HIS A 93 7.51 -15.40 -4.13
N LEU A 94 6.61 -15.40 -3.18
CA LEU A 94 5.57 -16.39 -3.00
C LEU A 94 4.28 -15.69 -2.58
N HIS A 95 3.20 -15.92 -3.30
CA HIS A 95 1.89 -15.45 -2.91
C HIS A 95 1.31 -16.27 -1.76
N ILE A 96 0.52 -15.64 -0.90
CA ILE A 96 -0.13 -16.31 0.24
C ILE A 96 -1.08 -17.38 -0.31
N GLY A 97 -1.02 -18.59 0.28
CA GLY A 97 -1.88 -19.69 -0.14
C GLY A 97 -1.36 -20.50 -1.34
N THR A 98 -0.21 -20.15 -1.93
CA THR A 98 0.44 -20.92 -2.99
C THR A 98 1.70 -21.63 -2.49
N ASP A 99 2.05 -22.74 -3.15
CA ASP A 99 3.27 -23.49 -2.89
C ASP A 99 4.31 -23.33 -4.02
N LYS A 100 3.97 -22.56 -5.05
CA LYS A 100 4.81 -22.37 -6.22
C LYS A 100 5.46 -20.98 -6.16
N PRO A 101 6.78 -20.89 -5.95
CA PRO A 101 7.49 -19.62 -6.02
C PRO A 101 7.46 -19.06 -7.45
N GLU A 102 7.35 -17.75 -7.54
CA GLU A 102 7.42 -16.98 -8.78
C GLU A 102 8.70 -16.14 -8.82
N GLY A 103 8.98 -15.50 -9.97
CA GLY A 103 10.19 -14.74 -10.18
C GLY A 103 11.45 -15.60 -10.37
N ILE A 104 12.61 -15.04 -10.06
CA ILE A 104 13.91 -15.71 -10.25
C ILE A 104 14.05 -16.87 -9.24
N LYS A 105 14.53 -18.04 -9.72
CA LYS A 105 14.77 -19.19 -8.86
C LYS A 105 15.70 -18.86 -7.69
N SER A 106 15.27 -19.13 -6.48
CA SER A 106 15.99 -18.84 -5.24
C SER A 106 15.94 -20.00 -4.27
N HIS A 107 16.92 -20.07 -3.38
CA HIS A 107 16.96 -21.00 -2.24
C HIS A 107 16.39 -20.40 -0.94
N MET A 108 15.68 -19.29 -1.04
CA MET A 108 15.03 -18.64 0.11
C MET A 108 13.95 -19.55 0.71
N SER A 109 13.75 -19.45 2.03
CA SER A 109 12.64 -20.13 2.68
C SER A 109 11.30 -19.52 2.23
N LYS A 110 10.21 -20.32 2.24
CA LYS A 110 8.85 -19.83 1.93
C LYS A 110 8.50 -18.56 2.73
N THR A 111 8.81 -18.57 4.02
CA THR A 111 8.61 -17.43 4.91
C THR A 111 9.34 -16.17 4.44
N ALA A 112 10.60 -16.31 4.01
CA ALA A 112 11.38 -15.18 3.53
C ALA A 112 10.84 -14.63 2.20
N MET A 113 10.38 -15.50 1.31
CA MET A 113 9.75 -15.09 0.03
C MET A 113 8.42 -14.36 0.25
N LEU A 114 7.57 -14.85 1.17
CA LEU A 114 6.33 -14.16 1.56
C LEU A 114 6.60 -12.78 2.16
N THR A 115 7.57 -12.69 3.09
CA THR A 115 7.94 -11.40 3.69
C THR A 115 8.49 -10.44 2.65
N LEU A 116 9.28 -10.94 1.70
CA LEU A 116 9.86 -10.12 0.62
C LEU A 116 8.77 -9.60 -0.32
N ALA A 117 7.80 -10.44 -0.72
CA ALA A 117 6.66 -10.03 -1.52
C ALA A 117 5.98 -8.82 -0.90
N VAL A 118 5.49 -8.94 0.33
CA VAL A 118 4.79 -7.83 1.01
C VAL A 118 5.70 -6.62 1.22
N THR A 119 7.00 -6.82 1.49
CA THR A 119 7.94 -5.70 1.61
C THR A 119 8.05 -4.90 0.30
N ILE A 120 8.02 -5.59 -0.85
CA ILE A 120 8.05 -4.94 -2.17
C ILE A 120 6.77 -4.14 -2.39
N HIS A 121 5.62 -4.67 -1.97
CA HIS A 121 4.33 -4.02 -2.14
C HIS A 121 4.14 -2.81 -1.23
N ASN A 122 4.74 -2.81 -0.05
CA ASN A 122 4.74 -1.66 0.86
C ASN A 122 5.62 -0.49 0.36
N LEU A 123 6.56 -0.74 -0.57
CA LEU A 123 7.40 0.33 -1.13
C LEU A 123 6.59 1.40 -1.90
N PRO A 124 5.68 1.06 -2.84
CA PRO A 124 4.79 2.02 -3.47
C PRO A 124 3.92 2.82 -2.51
N GLU A 125 3.48 2.21 -1.42
CA GLU A 125 2.69 2.89 -0.39
C GLU A 125 3.50 3.98 0.29
N GLY A 126 4.72 3.66 0.70
CA GLY A 126 5.66 4.64 1.23
C GLY A 126 5.96 5.74 0.21
N MET A 127 6.19 5.39 -1.06
CA MET A 127 6.40 6.37 -2.12
C MET A 127 5.18 7.28 -2.31
N ALA A 128 3.95 6.74 -2.27
CA ALA A 128 2.72 7.53 -2.36
C ALA A 128 2.66 8.58 -1.25
N VAL A 129 2.91 8.18 0.00
CA VAL A 129 3.00 9.10 1.14
C VAL A 129 4.07 10.17 0.90
N GLY A 130 5.26 9.76 0.46
CA GLY A 130 6.36 10.68 0.14
C GLY A 130 5.99 11.72 -0.92
N VAL A 131 5.31 11.30 -1.99
CA VAL A 131 4.90 12.18 -3.10
C VAL A 131 3.88 13.22 -2.65
N VAL A 132 2.84 12.82 -1.88
CA VAL A 132 1.82 13.76 -1.40
C VAL A 132 2.40 14.75 -0.38
N PHE A 133 3.29 14.31 0.53
CA PHE A 133 3.97 15.22 1.44
C PHE A 133 4.94 16.15 0.72
N ALA A 134 5.66 15.67 -0.30
CA ALA A 134 6.50 16.54 -1.14
C ALA A 134 5.67 17.61 -1.86
N GLY A 135 4.53 17.23 -2.40
CA GLY A 135 3.58 18.17 -3.01
C GLY A 135 3.07 19.21 -2.03
N ALA A 136 2.61 18.78 -0.86
CA ALA A 136 2.11 19.67 0.20
C ALA A 136 3.19 20.64 0.72
N GLU A 137 4.42 20.16 0.97
CA GLU A 137 5.53 20.99 1.48
C GLU A 137 5.98 22.03 0.46
N ASN A 138 5.92 21.71 -0.82
CA ASN A 138 6.32 22.62 -1.90
C ASN A 138 5.15 23.47 -2.46
N GLY A 139 3.99 23.46 -1.82
CA GLY A 139 2.85 24.29 -2.19
C GLY A 139 2.22 23.90 -3.53
N ALA A 140 2.25 22.63 -3.89
CA ALA A 140 1.59 22.14 -5.10
C ALA A 140 0.08 22.41 -5.00
N SER A 141 -0.50 22.93 -6.09
CA SER A 141 -1.95 23.10 -6.18
C SER A 141 -2.66 21.76 -5.99
N HIS A 142 -3.79 21.77 -5.30
CA HIS A 142 -4.63 20.60 -5.06
C HIS A 142 -4.05 19.54 -4.10
N ILE A 143 -2.94 19.82 -3.38
CA ILE A 143 -2.44 18.93 -2.32
C ILE A 143 -2.24 19.76 -1.04
N SER A 144 -3.14 19.59 -0.09
CA SER A 144 -3.04 20.16 1.25
C SER A 144 -2.23 19.25 2.18
N LEU A 145 -1.73 19.80 3.30
CA LEU A 145 -1.12 18.98 4.34
C LEU A 145 -2.14 18.01 4.96
N ALA A 146 -3.41 18.44 5.04
CA ALA A 146 -4.48 17.58 5.56
C ALA A 146 -4.76 16.42 4.61
N ALA A 147 -4.77 16.65 3.28
CA ALA A 147 -4.86 15.60 2.28
C ALA A 147 -3.69 14.60 2.39
N ALA A 148 -2.45 15.09 2.59
CA ALA A 148 -1.30 14.21 2.79
C ALA A 148 -1.43 13.35 4.06
N ILE A 149 -1.96 13.89 5.15
CA ILE A 149 -2.24 13.14 6.38
C ILE A 149 -3.37 12.13 6.14
N SER A 150 -4.41 12.48 5.37
CA SER A 150 -5.50 11.56 5.00
C SER A 150 -4.95 10.31 4.29
N VAL A 151 -4.05 10.49 3.32
CA VAL A 151 -3.38 9.39 2.63
C VAL A 151 -2.61 8.51 3.62
N SER A 152 -1.81 9.11 4.51
CA SER A 152 -1.07 8.35 5.52
C SER A 152 -1.97 7.55 6.44
N LEU A 153 -3.09 8.11 6.88
CA LEU A 153 -4.08 7.43 7.71
C LEU A 153 -4.77 6.30 6.95
N GLY A 154 -5.15 6.54 5.70
CA GLY A 154 -5.75 5.52 4.84
C GLY A 154 -4.82 4.33 4.66
N ILE A 155 -3.55 4.58 4.32
CA ILE A 155 -2.53 3.55 4.19
C ILE A 155 -2.30 2.83 5.53
N ALA A 156 -2.22 3.54 6.65
CA ALA A 156 -2.11 2.89 7.96
C ALA A 156 -3.29 1.95 8.27
N ILE A 157 -4.51 2.35 7.92
CA ILE A 157 -5.72 1.55 8.16
C ILE A 157 -5.70 0.26 7.32
N GLN A 158 -5.27 0.32 6.05
CA GLN A 158 -5.14 -0.89 5.22
C GLN A 158 -3.98 -1.79 5.65
N ASN A 159 -2.89 -1.21 6.18
CA ASN A 159 -1.73 -1.95 6.65
C ASN A 159 -1.99 -2.74 7.93
N ILE A 160 -3.05 -2.43 8.70
CA ILE A 160 -3.45 -3.28 9.84
C ILE A 160 -3.81 -4.70 9.38
N PRO A 161 -4.69 -4.93 8.39
CA PRO A 161 -4.85 -6.24 7.76
C PRO A 161 -3.55 -6.88 7.31
N GLU A 162 -2.71 -6.14 6.61
CA GLU A 162 -1.48 -6.67 6.00
C GLU A 162 -0.47 -7.16 7.03
N GLY A 163 -0.22 -6.37 8.08
CA GLY A 163 0.64 -6.80 9.19
C GLY A 163 0.13 -8.07 9.87
N ALA A 164 -1.18 -8.23 10.01
CA ALA A 164 -1.79 -9.44 10.57
C ALA A 164 -1.63 -10.65 9.64
N ILE A 165 -1.82 -10.45 8.32
CA ILE A 165 -1.72 -11.50 7.30
C ILE A 165 -0.29 -12.05 7.21
N ILE A 166 0.74 -11.25 7.50
CA ILE A 166 2.13 -11.74 7.54
C ILE A 166 2.41 -12.42 8.88
N SER A 167 2.12 -11.74 9.97
CA SER A 167 2.56 -12.17 11.31
C SER A 167 1.84 -13.42 11.80
N MET A 168 0.56 -13.61 11.46
CA MET A 168 -0.24 -14.75 11.91
C MET A 168 0.22 -16.08 11.30
N PRO A 169 0.42 -16.22 9.98
CA PRO A 169 0.99 -17.46 9.41
C PRO A 169 2.40 -17.75 9.92
N MET A 170 3.22 -16.72 10.18
CA MET A 170 4.54 -16.90 10.80
C MET A 170 4.42 -17.54 12.18
N ARG A 171 3.43 -17.15 12.95
CA ARG A 171 3.12 -17.74 14.25
C ARG A 171 2.66 -19.19 14.12
N ALA A 172 1.77 -19.48 13.17
CA ALA A 172 1.29 -20.81 12.85
C ALA A 172 2.43 -21.75 12.41
N ALA A 173 3.42 -21.25 11.69
CA ALA A 173 4.64 -21.98 11.31
C ALA A 173 5.60 -22.26 12.48
N GLY A 174 5.19 -22.00 13.75
CA GLY A 174 5.93 -22.36 14.97
C GLY A 174 6.90 -21.29 15.47
N ASN A 175 6.96 -20.11 14.84
CA ASN A 175 7.78 -19.02 15.38
C ASN A 175 7.20 -18.49 16.71
N SER A 176 8.06 -17.91 17.57
CA SER A 176 7.59 -17.22 18.78
C SER A 176 6.73 -16.00 18.40
N ARG A 177 5.81 -15.59 19.29
CA ARG A 177 4.99 -14.39 19.10
C ARG A 177 5.82 -13.15 18.79
N TRP A 178 6.90 -12.95 19.54
CA TRP A 178 7.80 -11.82 19.34
C TRP A 178 8.48 -11.84 17.97
N LYS A 179 8.98 -13.01 17.55
CA LYS A 179 9.61 -13.14 16.22
C LYS A 179 8.60 -12.90 15.09
N SER A 180 7.38 -13.42 15.22
CA SER A 180 6.31 -13.19 14.24
C SER A 180 5.91 -11.71 14.16
N PHE A 181 5.76 -11.04 15.31
CA PHE A 181 5.54 -9.61 15.39
C PHE A 181 6.67 -8.81 14.70
N MET A 182 7.93 -9.13 15.01
CA MET A 182 9.07 -8.42 14.41
C MET A 182 9.14 -8.60 12.89
N LEU A 183 8.92 -9.83 12.40
CA LEU A 183 8.93 -10.10 10.95
C LEU A 183 7.80 -9.36 10.22
N GLY A 184 6.58 -9.37 10.78
CA GLY A 184 5.48 -8.60 10.21
C GLY A 184 5.71 -7.08 10.28
N SER A 185 6.26 -6.57 11.38
CA SER A 185 6.58 -5.14 11.50
C SER A 185 7.71 -4.69 10.57
N LEU A 186 8.70 -5.55 10.32
CA LEU A 186 9.83 -5.24 9.43
C LEU A 186 9.41 -5.10 7.96
N SER A 187 8.33 -5.77 7.52
CA SER A 187 7.82 -5.58 6.15
C SER A 187 7.36 -4.14 5.89
N GLY A 188 6.86 -3.45 6.93
CA GLY A 188 6.43 -2.05 6.82
C GLY A 188 7.57 -1.02 6.93
N VAL A 189 8.78 -1.41 7.33
CA VAL A 189 9.90 -0.45 7.47
C VAL A 189 10.29 0.19 6.13
N VAL A 190 10.01 -0.48 5.03
CA VAL A 190 10.27 0.06 3.69
C VAL A 190 9.39 1.27 3.37
N GLU A 191 8.23 1.43 4.00
CA GLU A 191 7.31 2.54 3.80
C GLU A 191 7.94 3.90 4.15
N PRO A 192 8.41 4.13 5.40
CA PRO A 192 9.10 5.38 5.72
C PRO A 192 10.41 5.55 4.93
N ILE A 193 11.10 4.46 4.55
CA ILE A 193 12.29 4.54 3.70
C ILE A 193 11.92 5.06 2.31
N GLY A 194 10.89 4.51 1.67
CA GLY A 194 10.38 4.96 0.38
C GLY A 194 9.90 6.41 0.42
N ALA A 195 9.15 6.77 1.47
CA ALA A 195 8.68 8.13 1.65
C ALA A 195 9.82 9.16 1.84
N ILE A 196 10.82 8.82 2.64
CA ILE A 196 12.01 9.68 2.85
C ILE A 196 12.81 9.79 1.55
N ALA A 197 13.00 8.71 0.79
CA ALA A 197 13.70 8.73 -0.48
C ALA A 197 13.01 9.69 -1.47
N VAL A 198 11.70 9.67 -1.56
CA VAL A 198 10.91 10.60 -2.40
C VAL A 198 11.09 12.03 -1.93
N LEU A 199 11.01 12.31 -0.62
CA LEU A 199 11.21 13.66 -0.08
C LEU A 199 12.62 14.21 -0.34
N LEU A 200 13.65 13.37 -0.22
CA LEU A 200 15.03 13.77 -0.54
C LEU A 200 15.22 14.09 -2.02
N LEU A 201 14.43 13.47 -2.89
CA LEU A 201 14.41 13.72 -4.33
C LEU A 201 13.35 14.74 -4.74
N ALA A 202 12.70 15.43 -3.81
CA ALA A 202 11.58 16.32 -4.09
C ALA A 202 11.88 17.36 -5.18
N SER A 203 13.09 17.95 -5.20
CA SER A 203 13.48 18.91 -6.23
C SER A 203 13.48 18.35 -7.66
N LEU A 204 13.74 17.04 -7.81
CA LEU A 204 13.68 16.32 -9.08
C LEU A 204 12.25 15.88 -9.41
N ILE A 205 11.46 15.57 -8.39
CA ILE A 205 10.10 15.02 -8.51
C ILE A 205 9.09 16.14 -8.79
N MET A 206 9.23 17.32 -8.19
CA MET A 206 8.26 18.42 -8.33
C MET A 206 7.89 18.77 -9.78
N PRO A 207 8.81 18.87 -10.75
CA PRO A 207 8.45 19.12 -12.15
C PRO A 207 7.61 18.00 -12.79
N ALA A 208 7.76 16.78 -12.28
CA ALA A 208 7.08 15.59 -12.75
C ALA A 208 5.98 15.09 -11.79
N LEU A 209 5.56 15.94 -10.83
CA LEU A 209 4.65 15.55 -9.75
C LEU A 209 3.37 14.85 -10.22
N PRO A 210 2.66 15.32 -11.28
CA PRO A 210 1.47 14.60 -11.78
C PRO A 210 1.77 13.16 -12.25
N TYR A 211 2.94 12.95 -12.85
CA TYR A 211 3.38 11.60 -13.26
C TYR A 211 3.70 10.73 -12.05
N MET A 212 4.33 11.32 -11.02
CA MET A 212 4.73 10.59 -9.81
C MET A 212 3.54 10.19 -8.94
N LEU A 213 2.53 11.06 -8.81
CA LEU A 213 1.27 10.72 -8.16
C LEU A 213 0.59 9.56 -8.87
N ALA A 214 0.46 9.64 -10.20
CA ALA A 214 -0.16 8.58 -10.99
C ALA A 214 0.69 7.30 -11.02
N PHE A 215 2.01 7.40 -10.96
CA PHE A 215 2.92 6.25 -10.83
C PHE A 215 2.65 5.49 -9.52
N ALA A 216 2.58 6.20 -8.40
CA ALA A 216 2.24 5.59 -7.12
C ALA A 216 0.86 4.92 -7.15
N ALA A 217 -0.14 5.60 -7.74
CA ALA A 217 -1.47 5.01 -7.94
C ALA A 217 -1.43 3.73 -8.77
N GLY A 218 -0.70 3.72 -9.89
CA GLY A 218 -0.57 2.54 -10.76
C GLY A 218 0.11 1.37 -10.05
N ALA A 219 1.17 1.65 -9.29
CA ALA A 219 1.84 0.64 -8.49
C ALA A 219 0.92 0.04 -7.41
N MET A 220 0.14 0.87 -6.71
CA MET A 220 -0.87 0.39 -5.75
C MET A 220 -1.98 -0.43 -6.42
N PHE A 221 -2.44 -0.02 -7.62
CA PHE A 221 -3.42 -0.80 -8.38
C PHE A 221 -2.88 -2.18 -8.79
N TYR A 222 -1.59 -2.27 -9.14
CA TYR A 222 -0.96 -3.56 -9.42
C TYR A 222 -1.11 -4.50 -8.23
N VAL A 223 -0.75 -4.07 -7.02
CA VAL A 223 -0.87 -4.87 -5.79
C VAL A 223 -2.32 -5.31 -5.55
N VAL A 224 -3.28 -4.41 -5.75
CA VAL A 224 -4.70 -4.74 -5.56
C VAL A 224 -5.16 -5.83 -6.53
N VAL A 225 -4.78 -5.71 -7.81
CA VAL A 225 -5.28 -6.61 -8.87
C VAL A 225 -4.53 -7.94 -8.87
N GLU A 226 -3.22 -7.92 -8.64
CA GLU A 226 -2.37 -9.11 -8.71
C GLU A 226 -2.40 -9.94 -7.43
N GLU A 227 -2.60 -9.30 -6.27
CA GLU A 227 -2.51 -10.01 -4.99
C GLU A 227 -3.78 -9.95 -4.14
N LEU A 228 -4.19 -8.74 -3.74
CA LEU A 228 -5.22 -8.62 -2.71
C LEU A 228 -6.58 -9.16 -3.16
N ILE A 229 -7.03 -8.85 -4.39
CA ILE A 229 -8.30 -9.32 -4.93
C ILE A 229 -8.27 -10.84 -5.20
N PRO A 230 -7.26 -11.42 -5.87
CA PRO A 230 -7.15 -12.85 -6.06
C PRO A 230 -7.15 -13.63 -4.74
N GLU A 231 -6.37 -13.17 -3.75
CA GLU A 231 -6.32 -13.80 -2.44
C GLU A 231 -7.65 -13.70 -1.69
N ALA A 232 -8.27 -12.52 -1.66
CA ALA A 232 -9.59 -12.30 -1.06
C ALA A 232 -10.69 -13.16 -1.69
N SER A 233 -10.52 -13.53 -2.96
CA SER A 233 -11.47 -14.36 -3.73
C SER A 233 -11.12 -15.85 -3.70
N SER A 234 -9.99 -16.25 -3.14
CA SER A 234 -9.51 -17.66 -3.14
C SER A 234 -10.44 -18.61 -2.38
N GLY A 235 -10.40 -19.91 -2.72
CA GLY A 235 -11.16 -20.97 -2.03
C GLY A 235 -12.69 -20.87 -2.23
N GLN A 236 -13.49 -21.16 -1.19
CA GLN A 236 -14.96 -21.14 -1.32
C GLN A 236 -15.50 -19.75 -1.55
N HIS A 237 -16.47 -19.62 -2.46
CA HIS A 237 -17.13 -18.35 -2.75
C HIS A 237 -17.74 -17.73 -1.48
N SER A 238 -17.53 -16.42 -1.32
CA SER A 238 -18.07 -15.63 -0.21
C SER A 238 -18.19 -14.17 -0.60
N ASN A 239 -19.26 -13.51 -0.20
CA ASN A 239 -19.45 -12.08 -0.42
C ASN A 239 -18.67 -11.22 0.59
N LEU A 240 -17.96 -11.82 1.53
CA LEU A 240 -17.27 -11.09 2.61
C LEU A 240 -16.17 -10.17 2.08
N SER A 241 -15.42 -10.60 1.06
CA SER A 241 -14.41 -9.76 0.40
C SER A 241 -15.05 -8.54 -0.28
N THR A 242 -16.17 -8.73 -0.99
CA THR A 242 -16.91 -7.64 -1.63
C THR A 242 -17.48 -6.65 -0.61
N ILE A 243 -18.03 -7.15 0.50
CA ILE A 243 -18.52 -6.29 1.59
C ILE A 243 -17.36 -5.54 2.24
N GLY A 244 -16.25 -6.22 2.52
CA GLY A 244 -15.02 -5.59 3.01
C GLY A 244 -14.55 -4.48 2.08
N PHE A 245 -14.43 -4.77 0.79
CA PHE A 245 -14.05 -3.81 -0.24
C PHE A 245 -14.94 -2.56 -0.22
N ALA A 246 -16.26 -2.75 -0.22
CA ALA A 246 -17.21 -1.62 -0.21
C ALA A 246 -17.03 -0.75 1.04
N ILE A 247 -16.84 -1.36 2.21
CA ILE A 247 -16.63 -0.63 3.47
C ILE A 247 -15.30 0.14 3.43
N GLY A 248 -14.20 -0.50 3.02
CA GLY A 248 -12.89 0.13 2.92
C GLY A 248 -12.88 1.30 1.93
N PHE A 249 -13.48 1.08 0.76
CA PHE A 249 -13.60 2.12 -0.26
C PHE A 249 -14.36 3.34 0.24
N VAL A 250 -15.53 3.14 0.86
CA VAL A 250 -16.34 4.25 1.41
C VAL A 250 -15.62 4.95 2.56
N LEU A 251 -14.95 4.20 3.43
CA LEU A 251 -14.19 4.79 4.53
C LEU A 251 -13.12 5.75 4.00
N MET A 252 -12.31 5.29 3.03
CA MET A 252 -11.23 6.12 2.47
C MET A 252 -11.79 7.31 1.68
N MET A 253 -12.83 7.09 0.89
CA MET A 253 -13.53 8.17 0.18
C MET A 253 -14.00 9.27 1.15
N VAL A 254 -14.56 8.89 2.30
CA VAL A 254 -15.00 9.84 3.32
C VAL A 254 -13.82 10.56 3.95
N LEU A 255 -12.75 9.85 4.30
CA LEU A 255 -11.53 10.44 4.84
C LEU A 255 -10.96 11.49 3.90
N ASP A 256 -10.88 11.17 2.61
CA ASP A 256 -10.33 12.06 1.60
C ASP A 256 -11.19 13.33 1.45
N VAL A 257 -12.50 13.18 1.33
CA VAL A 257 -13.43 14.33 1.17
C VAL A 257 -13.49 15.20 2.43
N VAL A 258 -13.35 14.63 3.63
CA VAL A 258 -13.42 15.39 4.90
C VAL A 258 -12.11 16.11 5.21
N MET A 259 -10.97 15.55 4.81
CA MET A 259 -9.64 16.07 5.12
C MET A 259 -8.95 16.74 3.93
N GLY A 260 -9.35 16.41 2.70
CA GLY A 260 -8.82 16.97 1.44
C GLY A 260 -9.47 18.28 1.06
#